data_438e1b04bc0f64e91acaed47638c1596
#
_entry.id   438e1b04bc0f64e91acaed47638c1596
#
_cell.length_a   1.000
_cell.length_b   1.000
_cell.length_c   1.000
_cell.angle_alpha   90.00
_cell.angle_beta   90.00
_cell.angle_gamma   90.00
#
_symmetry.space_group_name_H-M   'P 1'
#
loop_
_entity.id
_entity.type
_entity.pdbx_description
1 polymer ?
#
loop_
_entity_poly.entity_id
_entity_poly.type
_entity_poly.pdbx_seq_one_letter_code
_entity_poly.pdbx_strand_id
1 'polypeptide(L)'
;SPAGADADIRYTTDGSYPTVHSPLYTTPVTVDDKSDFRAITVINPRHYSLPIYFAPDYSGYKQYGEYTAEWKPLNVQPYLTPWRFECTGKISGNGTYTVSFIYTKGETPFRLGALKLYKRDELLAEVPQSVLINADSPIATYRFTVDSFEAGTPFFIEVEACGEKGNDTSGLVFINKVTQ
;
A
#
# COMPACT_ATOMS: atom_id res chain seq x y z
N SER A 1 -21.19 14.69 -8.62
CA SER A 1 -21.35 14.47 -10.06
C SER A 1 -20.87 15.69 -10.80
N PRO A 2 -19.96 15.62 -11.76
CA PRO A 2 -19.67 16.74 -12.64
C PRO A 2 -20.93 17.02 -13.45
N ALA A 3 -21.42 18.25 -13.36
CA ALA A 3 -22.58 18.68 -14.09
C ALA A 3 -22.31 18.58 -15.61
N GLY A 4 -23.12 17.84 -16.33
CA GLY A 4 -23.36 18.08 -17.74
C GLY A 4 -22.87 17.06 -18.76
N ALA A 5 -22.58 15.83 -18.39
CA ALA A 5 -22.37 14.77 -19.36
C ALA A 5 -23.23 13.55 -19.00
N ASP A 6 -23.78 12.90 -19.98
CA ASP A 6 -24.33 11.54 -19.88
C ASP A 6 -23.16 10.59 -19.54
N ALA A 7 -22.79 10.54 -18.26
CA ALA A 7 -21.70 9.74 -17.80
C ALA A 7 -22.23 8.60 -16.93
N ASP A 8 -21.92 7.39 -17.32
CA ASP A 8 -22.22 6.18 -16.55
C ASP A 8 -21.18 6.00 -15.42
N ILE A 9 -21.63 5.56 -14.26
CA ILE A 9 -20.74 5.04 -13.23
C ILE A 9 -20.78 3.51 -13.30
N ARG A 10 -19.62 2.90 -13.52
CA ARG A 10 -19.44 1.43 -13.51
C ARG A 10 -18.65 1.02 -12.30
N TYR A 11 -18.97 -0.12 -11.71
CA TYR A 11 -18.35 -0.55 -10.44
C TYR A 11 -18.08 -2.05 -10.37
N THR A 12 -17.25 -2.44 -9.40
CA THR A 12 -17.02 -3.81 -8.94
C THR A 12 -17.04 -3.87 -7.42
N THR A 13 -17.29 -5.03 -6.84
CA THR A 13 -17.36 -5.26 -5.38
C THR A 13 -16.42 -6.37 -4.92
N ASP A 14 -15.52 -6.81 -5.77
CA ASP A 14 -14.59 -7.92 -5.57
C ASP A 14 -13.11 -7.49 -5.65
N GLY A 15 -12.87 -6.16 -5.63
CA GLY A 15 -11.53 -5.59 -5.75
C GLY A 15 -10.95 -5.60 -7.17
N SER A 16 -11.64 -6.15 -8.16
CA SER A 16 -11.21 -6.09 -9.56
C SER A 16 -11.33 -4.68 -10.14
N TYR A 17 -10.56 -4.39 -11.19
CA TYR A 17 -10.69 -3.10 -11.88
C TYR A 17 -11.98 -3.05 -12.71
N PRO A 18 -12.83 -2.02 -12.50
CA PRO A 18 -14.02 -1.83 -13.31
C PRO A 18 -13.66 -1.53 -14.76
N THR A 19 -14.49 -2.00 -15.67
CA THR A 19 -14.40 -1.75 -17.10
C THR A 19 -15.69 -1.12 -17.59
N VAL A 20 -15.72 -0.71 -18.86
CA VAL A 20 -16.94 -0.21 -19.52
C VAL A 20 -18.07 -1.24 -19.56
N HIS A 21 -17.76 -2.51 -19.32
CA HIS A 21 -18.72 -3.62 -19.29
C HIS A 21 -19.13 -4.02 -17.86
N SER A 22 -18.53 -3.42 -16.83
CA SER A 22 -18.89 -3.67 -15.45
C SER A 22 -20.31 -3.19 -15.15
N PRO A 23 -20.98 -3.68 -14.07
CA PRO A 23 -22.31 -3.26 -13.68
C PRO A 23 -22.47 -1.74 -13.63
N LEU A 24 -23.62 -1.26 -14.09
CA LEU A 24 -23.99 0.16 -14.02
C LEU A 24 -24.49 0.47 -12.60
N TYR A 25 -23.97 1.54 -12.00
CA TYR A 25 -24.45 2.03 -10.72
C TYR A 25 -25.76 2.80 -10.89
N THR A 26 -26.86 2.21 -10.46
CA THR A 26 -28.21 2.79 -10.53
C THR A 26 -28.87 2.94 -9.18
N THR A 27 -28.46 2.15 -8.20
CA THR A 27 -29.02 2.10 -6.84
C THR A 27 -27.90 1.87 -5.83
N PRO A 28 -28.11 2.22 -4.53
CA PRO A 28 -27.13 1.91 -3.50
C PRO A 28 -26.75 0.44 -3.48
N VAL A 29 -25.47 0.16 -3.36
CA VAL A 29 -24.88 -1.19 -3.35
C VAL A 29 -24.35 -1.47 -1.96
N THR A 30 -24.72 -2.63 -1.42
CA THR A 30 -24.11 -3.14 -0.18
C THR A 30 -22.84 -3.87 -0.52
N VAL A 31 -21.77 -3.58 0.20
CA VAL A 31 -20.46 -4.23 0.08
C VAL A 31 -20.05 -4.74 1.46
N ASP A 32 -19.51 -5.96 1.49
CA ASP A 32 -19.03 -6.56 2.74
C ASP A 32 -17.74 -5.90 3.21
N ASP A 33 -16.82 -5.63 2.27
CA ASP A 33 -15.61 -4.87 2.50
C ASP A 33 -15.55 -3.66 1.55
N LYS A 34 -15.53 -2.44 2.11
CA LYS A 34 -15.45 -1.21 1.34
C LYS A 34 -14.18 -1.10 0.49
N SER A 35 -13.11 -1.78 0.91
CA SER A 35 -11.84 -1.79 0.17
C SER A 35 -11.94 -2.54 -1.15
N ASP A 36 -12.91 -3.44 -1.30
CA ASP A 36 -13.15 -4.19 -2.52
C ASP A 36 -14.04 -3.42 -3.53
N PHE A 37 -14.70 -2.34 -3.08
CA PHE A 37 -15.49 -1.50 -3.98
C PHE A 37 -14.59 -0.59 -4.81
N ARG A 38 -14.77 -0.65 -6.13
CA ARG A 38 -14.11 0.25 -7.08
C ARG A 38 -15.10 0.76 -8.09
N ALA A 39 -14.92 2.00 -8.54
CA ALA A 39 -15.78 2.61 -9.53
C ALA A 39 -14.99 3.46 -10.53
N ILE A 40 -15.49 3.52 -11.76
CA ILE A 40 -15.03 4.42 -12.80
C ILE A 40 -16.21 5.23 -13.34
N THR A 41 -15.91 6.42 -13.82
CA THR A 41 -16.84 7.21 -14.64
C THR A 41 -16.56 6.95 -16.10
N VAL A 42 -17.57 6.56 -16.85
CA VAL A 42 -17.47 6.26 -18.29
C VAL A 42 -18.29 7.31 -19.04
N ILE A 43 -17.62 8.12 -19.86
CA ILE A 43 -18.27 9.10 -20.76
C ILE A 43 -18.61 8.42 -22.08
N ASN A 44 -17.72 7.58 -22.55
CA ASN A 44 -17.93 6.70 -23.70
C ASN A 44 -16.90 5.56 -23.64
N PRO A 45 -16.98 4.50 -24.48
CA PRO A 45 -16.09 3.34 -24.39
C PRO A 45 -14.58 3.63 -24.51
N ARG A 46 -14.22 4.83 -24.95
CA ARG A 46 -12.81 5.26 -25.11
C ARG A 46 -12.36 6.29 -24.09
N HIS A 47 -13.30 6.85 -23.30
CA HIS A 47 -13.02 7.89 -22.32
C HIS A 47 -13.63 7.49 -20.98
N TYR A 48 -12.81 7.08 -20.05
CA TYR A 48 -13.19 6.70 -18.68
C TYR A 48 -12.13 7.20 -17.68
N SER A 49 -12.57 7.42 -16.47
CA SER A 49 -11.69 7.87 -15.38
C SER A 49 -10.75 6.76 -14.92
N LEU A 50 -9.73 7.13 -14.17
CA LEU A 50 -9.05 6.18 -13.30
C LEU A 50 -10.03 5.64 -12.25
N PRO A 51 -9.86 4.40 -11.79
CA PRO A 51 -10.69 3.86 -10.74
C PRO A 51 -10.57 4.68 -9.46
N ILE A 52 -11.70 5.03 -8.87
CA ILE A 52 -11.80 5.48 -7.50
C ILE A 52 -12.18 4.31 -6.61
N TYR A 53 -11.62 4.28 -5.42
CA TYR A 53 -11.88 3.28 -4.39
C TYR A 53 -12.02 3.96 -3.04
N PHE A 54 -12.69 3.33 -2.12
CA PHE A 54 -12.72 3.81 -0.74
C PHE A 54 -11.33 3.62 -0.15
N ALA A 55 -10.73 4.71 0.28
CA ALA A 55 -9.56 4.61 1.14
C ALA A 55 -10.01 3.97 2.45
N PRO A 56 -9.41 2.86 2.88
CA PRO A 56 -9.70 2.28 4.17
C PRO A 56 -9.49 3.31 5.29
N ASP A 57 -10.25 3.21 6.38
CA ASP A 57 -10.01 4.05 7.54
C ASP A 57 -8.78 3.54 8.30
N TYR A 58 -7.65 4.21 8.09
CA TYR A 58 -6.39 3.88 8.76
C TYR A 58 -6.22 4.58 10.11
N SER A 59 -7.26 5.25 10.64
CA SER A 59 -7.18 6.02 11.89
C SER A 59 -6.74 5.17 13.09
N GLY A 60 -7.09 3.90 13.11
CA GLY A 60 -6.67 2.94 14.12
C GLY A 60 -5.17 2.61 14.13
N TYR A 61 -4.46 2.99 13.06
CA TYR A 61 -3.02 2.71 12.90
C TYR A 61 -2.12 3.93 13.08
N LYS A 62 -2.65 5.06 13.55
CA LYS A 62 -1.89 6.32 13.76
C LYS A 62 -0.64 6.14 14.62
N GLN A 63 -0.64 5.19 15.57
CA GLN A 63 0.53 4.91 16.40
C GLN A 63 1.72 4.35 15.61
N TYR A 64 1.49 3.83 14.40
CA TYR A 64 2.54 3.28 13.53
C TYR A 64 3.08 4.31 12.53
N GLY A 65 2.47 5.51 12.45
CA GLY A 65 2.89 6.61 11.60
C GLY A 65 1.88 7.01 10.55
N GLU A 66 2.36 7.66 9.51
CA GLU A 66 1.54 8.02 8.36
C GLU A 66 1.46 6.85 7.38
N TYR A 67 0.27 6.59 6.88
CA TYR A 67 0.04 5.62 5.81
C TYR A 67 0.89 5.97 4.58
N THR A 68 1.63 5.00 4.10
CA THR A 68 2.55 5.16 2.98
C THR A 68 2.14 4.35 1.77
N ALA A 69 1.78 3.09 1.97
CA ALA A 69 1.40 2.19 0.88
C ALA A 69 0.52 1.04 1.38
N GLU A 70 -0.31 0.53 0.51
CA GLU A 70 -0.94 -0.76 0.64
C GLU A 70 -0.07 -1.79 -0.08
N TRP A 71 0.18 -2.90 0.59
CA TRP A 71 0.95 -3.97 0.01
C TRP A 71 0.04 -5.13 -0.36
N LYS A 72 -0.09 -5.35 -1.65
CA LYS A 72 -0.73 -6.51 -2.25
C LYS A 72 0.30 -7.17 -3.16
N PRO A 73 1.07 -8.14 -2.69
CA PRO A 73 2.03 -8.80 -3.55
C PRO A 73 1.31 -9.53 -4.66
N LEU A 74 1.43 -9.00 -5.86
CA LEU A 74 1.09 -9.71 -7.08
C LEU A 74 2.21 -10.72 -7.32
N ASN A 75 1.92 -12.00 -7.26
CA ASN A 75 2.89 -13.09 -7.49
C ASN A 75 3.96 -13.20 -6.38
N VAL A 76 3.54 -13.48 -5.16
CA VAL A 76 4.49 -13.84 -4.12
C VAL A 76 5.22 -15.12 -4.52
N GLN A 77 6.53 -14.97 -4.68
CA GLN A 77 7.41 -16.10 -4.96
C GLN A 77 7.74 -16.83 -3.65
N PRO A 78 8.06 -18.12 -3.68
CA PRO A 78 8.46 -18.85 -2.48
C PRO A 78 9.85 -18.46 -1.95
N TYR A 79 10.42 -17.40 -2.48
CA TYR A 79 11.71 -16.83 -2.09
C TYR A 79 11.59 -15.31 -1.93
N LEU A 80 12.44 -14.72 -1.11
CA LEU A 80 12.46 -13.27 -0.89
C LEU A 80 12.72 -12.53 -2.20
N THR A 81 11.82 -11.59 -2.51
CA THR A 81 11.93 -10.67 -3.65
C THR A 81 11.87 -9.24 -3.17
N PRO A 82 12.64 -8.33 -3.76
CA PRO A 82 12.59 -6.92 -3.40
C PRO A 82 11.26 -6.31 -3.85
N TRP A 83 10.68 -5.51 -2.96
CA TRP A 83 9.54 -4.66 -3.24
C TRP A 83 9.89 -3.23 -2.87
N ARG A 84 9.84 -2.32 -3.84
CA ARG A 84 10.28 -0.92 -3.70
C ARG A 84 9.11 0.03 -3.88
N PHE A 85 9.02 1.03 -3.03
CA PHE A 85 8.01 2.09 -3.11
C PHE A 85 8.58 3.45 -2.72
N GLU A 86 8.00 4.50 -3.29
CA GLU A 86 8.38 5.87 -2.99
C GLU A 86 7.79 6.32 -1.65
N CYS A 87 8.60 6.99 -0.84
CA CYS A 87 8.21 7.52 0.47
C CYS A 87 8.69 8.97 0.70
N THR A 88 8.92 9.72 -0.37
CA THR A 88 9.50 11.07 -0.34
C THR A 88 8.80 11.99 0.65
N GLY A 89 7.48 12.08 0.61
CA GLY A 89 6.69 12.96 1.49
C GLY A 89 6.65 12.50 2.96
N LYS A 90 7.14 11.28 3.27
CA LYS A 90 7.15 10.71 4.62
C LYS A 90 8.48 10.91 5.33
N ILE A 91 9.53 11.18 4.58
CA ILE A 91 10.84 11.54 5.12
C ILE A 91 10.94 13.07 5.11
N SER A 92 10.85 13.68 6.28
CA SER A 92 10.69 15.12 6.46
C SER A 92 11.90 15.82 7.08
N GLY A 93 13.04 15.16 7.18
CA GLY A 93 14.27 15.71 7.77
C GLY A 93 15.18 14.64 8.35
N ASN A 94 16.32 15.05 8.86
CA ASN A 94 17.20 14.16 9.63
C ASN A 94 16.50 13.64 10.89
N GLY A 95 16.84 12.44 11.31
CA GLY A 95 16.33 11.80 12.51
C GLY A 95 16.07 10.31 12.35
N THR A 96 15.52 9.73 13.40
CA THR A 96 15.16 8.32 13.42
C THR A 96 13.74 8.11 12.91
N TYR A 97 13.58 7.08 12.11
CA TYR A 97 12.29 6.67 11.53
C TYR A 97 11.99 5.20 11.84
N THR A 98 10.71 4.89 11.91
CA THR A 98 10.22 3.51 11.88
C THR A 98 9.40 3.27 10.63
N VAL A 99 9.52 2.07 10.07
CA VAL A 99 8.64 1.54 9.02
C VAL A 99 7.94 0.33 9.59
N SER A 100 6.63 0.40 9.69
CA SER A 100 5.81 -0.68 10.21
C SER A 100 5.02 -1.32 9.08
N PHE A 101 5.16 -2.63 8.95
CA PHE A 101 4.36 -3.48 8.08
C PHE A 101 3.28 -4.13 8.92
N ILE A 102 2.03 -4.01 8.50
CA ILE A 102 0.89 -4.55 9.20
C ILE A 102 0.17 -5.54 8.29
N TYR A 103 0.10 -6.80 8.71
CA TYR A 103 -0.71 -7.81 8.06
C TYR A 103 -2.20 -7.47 8.24
N THR A 104 -2.97 -7.47 7.19
CA THR A 104 -4.40 -7.12 7.26
C THR A 104 -5.31 -8.25 6.83
N LYS A 105 -4.90 -9.07 5.87
CA LYS A 105 -5.76 -10.07 5.24
C LYS A 105 -4.93 -11.16 4.57
N GLY A 106 -5.46 -12.36 4.48
CA GLY A 106 -4.95 -13.46 3.68
C GLY A 106 -4.89 -14.79 4.40
N GLU A 107 -4.69 -15.86 3.63
CA GLU A 107 -4.58 -17.22 4.15
C GLU A 107 -3.16 -17.61 4.54
N THR A 108 -2.18 -16.87 4.04
CA THR A 108 -0.76 -17.19 4.25
C THR A 108 0.00 -16.05 4.92
N PRO A 109 1.00 -16.37 5.75
CA PRO A 109 1.86 -15.36 6.35
C PRO A 109 2.80 -14.73 5.32
N PHE A 110 3.33 -13.53 5.65
CA PHE A 110 4.45 -12.92 4.96
C PHE A 110 5.74 -13.18 5.69
N ARG A 111 6.78 -13.52 4.95
CA ARG A 111 8.15 -13.38 5.42
C ARG A 111 8.71 -12.06 4.88
N LEU A 112 9.21 -11.24 5.79
CA LEU A 112 9.91 -10.01 5.48
C LEU A 112 11.40 -10.20 5.78
N GLY A 113 12.24 -9.81 4.83
CA GLY A 113 13.69 -9.82 4.95
C GLY A 113 14.27 -8.44 5.25
N ALA A 114 15.43 -8.12 4.69
CA ALA A 114 16.09 -6.84 4.88
C ALA A 114 15.23 -5.67 4.33
N LEU A 115 15.26 -4.54 5.06
CA LEU A 115 14.71 -3.27 4.59
C LEU A 115 15.86 -2.32 4.26
N LYS A 116 15.77 -1.68 3.10
CA LYS A 116 16.75 -0.71 2.61
C LYS A 116 16.08 0.64 2.39
N LEU A 117 16.78 1.71 2.74
CA LEU A 117 16.40 3.08 2.43
C LEU A 117 17.33 3.65 1.37
N TYR A 118 16.75 4.23 0.34
CA TYR A 118 17.48 4.91 -0.73
C TYR A 118 17.11 6.38 -0.81
N LYS A 119 18.10 7.21 -1.10
CA LYS A 119 17.94 8.59 -1.58
C LYS A 119 18.30 8.61 -3.06
N ARG A 120 17.34 8.76 -3.95
CA ARG A 120 17.49 8.44 -5.38
C ARG A 120 17.91 6.97 -5.56
N ASP A 121 19.15 6.74 -6.01
CA ASP A 121 19.74 5.41 -6.18
C ASP A 121 20.85 5.11 -5.16
N GLU A 122 21.11 6.05 -4.25
CA GLU A 122 22.10 5.91 -3.18
C GLU A 122 21.49 5.14 -1.99
N LEU A 123 22.08 4.03 -1.61
CA LEU A 123 21.72 3.30 -0.40
C LEU A 123 22.17 4.07 0.83
N LEU A 124 21.23 4.52 1.65
CA LEU A 124 21.51 5.26 2.89
C LEU A 124 21.54 4.36 4.12
N ALA A 125 20.67 3.37 4.17
CA ALA A 125 20.57 2.47 5.31
C ALA A 125 20.08 1.09 4.89
N GLU A 126 20.54 0.07 5.60
CA GLU A 126 20.05 -1.30 5.52
C GLU A 126 19.79 -1.83 6.91
N VAL A 127 18.62 -2.39 7.12
CA VAL A 127 18.20 -3.03 8.37
C VAL A 127 17.99 -4.50 8.10
N PRO A 128 18.98 -5.35 8.42
CA PRO A 128 18.85 -6.79 8.24
C PRO A 128 17.85 -7.33 9.26
N GLN A 129 16.81 -7.99 8.78
CA GLN A 129 15.79 -8.63 9.60
C GLN A 129 15.21 -9.82 8.83
N SER A 130 14.72 -10.82 9.57
CA SER A 130 13.87 -11.88 9.03
C SER A 130 12.73 -12.11 9.98
N VAL A 131 11.53 -11.75 9.58
CA VAL A 131 10.34 -11.82 10.42
C VAL A 131 9.15 -12.35 9.63
N LEU A 132 8.32 -13.14 10.31
CA LEU A 132 7.06 -13.63 9.76
C LEU A 132 5.92 -12.84 10.39
N ILE A 133 5.06 -12.25 9.57
CA ILE A 133 3.83 -11.59 10.01
C ILE A 133 2.60 -12.36 9.49
N ASN A 134 1.61 -12.46 10.34
CA ASN A 134 0.35 -13.16 10.11
C ASN A 134 -0.75 -12.59 11.00
N ALA A 135 -1.92 -13.21 11.04
CA ALA A 135 -3.04 -12.75 11.87
C ALA A 135 -2.73 -12.73 13.38
N ASP A 136 -1.90 -13.67 13.88
CA ASP A 136 -1.55 -13.77 15.30
C ASP A 136 -0.41 -12.81 15.69
N SER A 137 0.49 -12.51 14.75
CA SER A 137 1.60 -11.59 14.91
C SER A 137 1.62 -10.61 13.72
N PRO A 138 0.72 -9.63 13.71
CA PRO A 138 0.42 -8.89 12.49
C PRO A 138 1.38 -7.75 12.16
N ILE A 139 2.35 -7.45 13.03
CA ILE A 139 3.18 -6.24 12.88
C ILE A 139 4.67 -6.57 12.88
N ALA A 140 5.39 -6.03 11.90
CA ALA A 140 6.85 -5.96 11.91
C ALA A 140 7.29 -4.51 11.79
N THR A 141 8.23 -4.08 12.62
CA THR A 141 8.75 -2.72 12.61
C THR A 141 10.26 -2.71 12.40
N TYR A 142 10.69 -1.92 11.44
CA TYR A 142 12.08 -1.61 11.15
C TYR A 142 12.41 -0.21 11.65
N ARG A 143 13.66 0.01 12.05
CA ARG A 143 14.13 1.31 12.51
C ARG A 143 15.42 1.68 11.82
N PHE A 144 15.51 2.91 11.31
CA PHE A 144 16.68 3.45 10.67
C PHE A 144 16.87 4.94 10.99
N THR A 145 18.04 5.48 10.68
CA THR A 145 18.36 6.90 10.86
C THR A 145 18.65 7.54 9.50
N VAL A 146 18.15 8.74 9.31
CA VAL A 146 18.46 9.61 8.16
C VAL A 146 19.33 10.74 8.66
N ASP A 147 20.55 10.82 8.17
CA ASP A 147 21.52 11.88 8.53
C ASP A 147 21.81 12.85 7.37
N SER A 148 21.38 12.49 6.17
CA SER A 148 21.64 13.23 4.93
C SER A 148 20.36 13.60 4.19
N PHE A 149 19.37 14.14 4.94
CA PHE A 149 18.14 14.63 4.34
C PHE A 149 18.38 15.83 3.44
N GLU A 150 17.75 15.81 2.27
CA GLU A 150 17.76 16.91 1.31
C GLU A 150 16.33 17.11 0.79
N ALA A 151 15.78 18.31 1.02
CA ALA A 151 14.42 18.62 0.62
C ALA A 151 14.25 18.53 -0.91
N GLY A 152 13.12 17.97 -1.35
CA GLY A 152 12.82 17.77 -2.76
C GLY A 152 13.52 16.59 -3.42
N THR A 153 14.33 15.84 -2.67
CA THR A 153 14.97 14.62 -3.17
C THR A 153 14.07 13.41 -2.94
N PRO A 154 13.88 12.53 -3.93
CA PRO A 154 13.07 11.33 -3.75
C PRO A 154 13.74 10.31 -2.83
N PHE A 155 12.94 9.77 -1.92
CA PHE A 155 13.30 8.68 -1.04
C PHE A 155 12.49 7.43 -1.39
N PHE A 156 13.14 6.28 -1.31
CA PHE A 156 12.51 4.99 -1.57
C PHE A 156 12.83 4.01 -0.45
N ILE A 157 11.86 3.19 -0.11
CA ILE A 157 12.04 2.02 0.72
C ILE A 157 11.96 0.78 -0.16
N GLU A 158 12.88 -0.14 0.05
CA GLU A 158 12.88 -1.45 -0.54
C GLU A 158 12.89 -2.50 0.58
N VAL A 159 11.96 -3.43 0.55
CA VAL A 159 11.90 -4.54 1.49
C VAL A 159 11.91 -5.86 0.73
N GLU A 160 12.69 -6.80 1.19
CA GLU A 160 12.63 -8.17 0.71
C GLU A 160 11.41 -8.85 1.32
N ALA A 161 10.63 -9.51 0.48
CA ALA A 161 9.42 -10.16 0.91
C ALA A 161 9.14 -11.45 0.17
N CYS A 162 8.55 -12.40 0.85
CA CYS A 162 7.92 -13.56 0.23
C CYS A 162 6.71 -14.01 1.03
N GLY A 163 5.81 -14.72 0.38
CA GLY A 163 4.71 -15.41 1.01
C GLY A 163 4.69 -16.87 0.59
N GLU A 164 3.83 -17.62 1.22
CA GLU A 164 3.56 -18.97 0.79
C GLU A 164 2.61 -18.98 -0.41
N LYS A 165 2.46 -20.12 -1.03
CA LYS A 165 1.74 -20.33 -2.26
C LYS A 165 0.25 -19.94 -2.11
N GLY A 166 -0.26 -19.03 -2.95
CA GLY A 166 -1.69 -18.77 -3.06
C GLY A 166 -2.18 -17.32 -2.89
N ASN A 167 -1.39 -16.39 -2.54
CA ASN A 167 -1.41 -14.93 -2.82
C ASN A 167 -2.67 -14.10 -2.68
N ASP A 168 -3.44 -14.26 -1.65
CA ASP A 168 -4.46 -13.29 -1.29
C ASP A 168 -4.05 -12.37 -0.12
N THR A 169 -2.81 -12.49 0.33
CA THR A 169 -2.30 -11.79 1.51
C THR A 169 -2.10 -10.29 1.25
N SER A 170 -2.57 -9.47 2.13
CA SER A 170 -2.46 -8.01 2.05
C SER A 170 -1.86 -7.42 3.32
N GLY A 171 -1.22 -6.28 3.19
CA GLY A 171 -0.66 -5.54 4.31
C GLY A 171 -0.64 -4.04 4.07
N LEU A 172 -0.39 -3.31 5.12
CA LEU A 172 -0.24 -1.86 5.12
C LEU A 172 1.16 -1.49 5.53
N VAL A 173 1.65 -0.37 5.00
CA VAL A 173 2.95 0.19 5.35
C VAL A 173 2.78 1.59 5.91
N PHE A 174 3.37 1.83 7.08
CA PHE A 174 3.39 3.11 7.75
C PHE A 174 4.81 3.56 8.01
N ILE A 175 5.07 4.86 7.86
CA ILE A 175 6.33 5.49 8.22
C ILE A 175 6.07 6.52 9.30
N ASN A 176 6.87 6.49 10.36
CA ASN A 176 6.79 7.43 11.45
C ASN A 176 8.17 7.99 11.78
N LYS A 177 8.26 9.32 11.87
CA LYS A 177 9.44 9.97 12.46
C LYS A 177 9.34 9.85 13.97
N VAL A 178 10.35 9.25 14.59
CA VAL A 178 10.39 9.12 16.05
C VAL A 178 10.70 10.49 16.64
N THR A 179 9.73 11.06 17.35
CA THR A 179 9.95 12.26 18.18
C THR A 179 10.66 11.83 19.47
N GLN A 180 11.74 12.52 19.78
CA GLN A 180 12.44 12.37 21.05
C GLN A 180 11.60 12.94 22.20
#